data_566aa0bbc65863e4c475f21c35ac60ab
#
_entry.id   566aa0bbc65863e4c475f21c35ac60ab
#
_cell.length_a   1.000
_cell.length_b   1.000
_cell.length_c   1.000
_cell.angle_alpha   90.00
_cell.angle_beta   90.00
_cell.angle_gamma   90.00
#
_symmetry.space_group_name_H-M   'P 1'
#
loop_
_entity.id
_entity.type
_entity.pdbx_description
1 polymer ?
#
loop_
_entity_poly.entity_id
_entity_poly.type
_entity_poly.pdbx_seq_one_letter_code
_entity_poly.pdbx_strand_id
1 'polypeptide(L)'
;MSNFLNKYKSVYDVFLDNWSYQSHFVLYLEALMRQQTLLPTYIKEMIFAYISGLNGCQYCKNIHAEISKKLLRDANEEDPLLDIENAGIEEKYKPILKLAHKVNADIKSIADEDVDQVLQYGFDEQVISEIISICGAAQFMNTV
;
A
#
# COMPACT_ATOMS: atom_id res chain seq x y z
N MET A 1 -8.74 21.02 26.81
CA MET A 1 -7.79 20.54 25.79
C MET A 1 -7.77 19.03 25.57
N SER A 2 -8.46 18.25 26.40
CA SER A 2 -8.35 16.78 26.35
C SER A 2 -9.46 16.06 25.55
N ASN A 3 -10.55 16.73 25.19
CA ASN A 3 -11.69 16.04 24.58
C ASN A 3 -11.50 15.67 23.11
N PHE A 4 -10.66 16.40 22.37
CA PHE A 4 -10.43 16.12 20.95
C PHE A 4 -9.65 14.80 20.74
N LEU A 5 -8.56 14.63 21.46
CA LEU A 5 -7.73 13.41 21.36
C LEU A 5 -8.44 12.17 21.91
N ASN A 6 -9.40 12.37 22.82
CA ASN A 6 -10.22 11.27 23.34
C ASN A 6 -11.35 10.85 22.40
N LYS A 7 -11.72 11.72 21.47
CA LYS A 7 -12.82 11.47 20.52
C LYS A 7 -12.38 10.50 19.41
N TYR A 8 -11.16 10.67 18.91
CA TYR A 8 -10.65 9.87 17.78
C TYR A 8 -9.60 8.87 18.26
N LYS A 9 -10.03 7.65 18.53
CA LYS A 9 -9.15 6.54 18.96
C LYS A 9 -8.76 5.62 17.81
N SER A 10 -9.45 5.72 16.69
CA SER A 10 -9.21 4.90 15.52
C SER A 10 -9.61 5.64 14.24
N VAL A 11 -9.16 5.12 13.11
CA VAL A 11 -9.59 5.58 11.78
C VAL A 11 -11.12 5.50 11.61
N TYR A 12 -11.75 4.53 12.23
CA TYR A 12 -13.20 4.36 12.16
C TYR A 12 -13.96 5.53 12.82
N ASP A 13 -13.45 6.05 13.92
CA ASP A 13 -14.07 7.21 14.57
C ASP A 13 -14.05 8.43 13.64
N VAL A 14 -12.94 8.65 12.93
CA VAL A 14 -12.82 9.73 11.94
C VAL A 14 -13.82 9.53 10.80
N PHE A 15 -13.93 8.31 10.29
CA PHE A 15 -14.86 8.01 9.19
C PHE A 15 -16.31 8.16 9.60
N LEU A 16 -16.68 7.66 10.77
CA LEU A 16 -18.06 7.76 11.26
C LEU A 16 -18.51 9.20 11.49
N ASP A 17 -17.60 10.03 12.00
CA ASP A 17 -17.90 11.44 12.28
C ASP A 17 -18.15 12.26 11.01
N ASN A 18 -17.53 11.88 9.91
CA ASN A 18 -17.55 12.61 8.65
C ASN A 18 -17.98 11.71 7.47
N TRP A 19 -18.89 10.81 7.73
CA TRP A 19 -19.27 9.77 6.75
C TRP A 19 -19.76 10.32 5.42
N SER A 20 -20.37 11.51 5.42
CA SER A 20 -20.88 12.13 4.18
C SER A 20 -19.82 12.29 3.09
N TYR A 21 -18.57 12.59 3.46
CA TYR A 21 -17.46 12.67 2.50
C TYR A 21 -16.44 11.53 2.64
N GLN A 22 -16.24 10.99 3.83
CA GLN A 22 -15.32 9.87 4.04
C GLN A 22 -15.79 8.58 3.34
N SER A 23 -17.10 8.42 3.14
CA SER A 23 -17.65 7.32 2.37
C SER A 23 -17.10 7.28 0.94
N HIS A 24 -16.81 8.41 0.33
CA HIS A 24 -16.21 8.48 -1.01
C HIS A 24 -14.78 7.95 -1.00
N PHE A 25 -14.01 8.23 0.06
CA PHE A 25 -12.67 7.66 0.19
C PHE A 25 -12.73 6.13 0.38
N VAL A 26 -13.67 5.62 1.17
CA VAL A 26 -13.84 4.17 1.36
C VAL A 26 -14.18 3.49 0.02
N LEU A 27 -15.08 4.08 -0.79
CA LEU A 27 -15.41 3.57 -2.11
C LEU A 27 -14.21 3.62 -3.07
N TYR A 28 -13.46 4.72 -3.03
CA TYR A 28 -12.22 4.84 -3.81
C TYR A 28 -11.20 3.76 -3.42
N LEU A 29 -10.97 3.58 -2.13
CA LEU A 29 -10.02 2.58 -1.62
C LEU A 29 -10.43 1.16 -2.03
N GLU A 30 -11.72 0.84 -1.93
CA GLU A 30 -12.23 -0.46 -2.35
C GLU A 30 -12.02 -0.69 -3.85
N ALA A 31 -12.34 0.29 -4.68
CA ALA A 31 -12.10 0.22 -6.12
C ALA A 31 -10.61 0.04 -6.42
N LEU A 32 -9.75 0.84 -5.82
CA LEU A 32 -8.29 0.78 -6.01
C LEU A 32 -7.74 -0.61 -5.64
N MET A 33 -8.16 -1.14 -4.51
CA MET A 33 -7.59 -2.38 -3.97
C MET A 33 -8.22 -3.66 -4.56
N ARG A 34 -9.45 -3.59 -5.08
CA ARG A 34 -10.21 -4.77 -5.50
C ARG A 34 -10.46 -4.86 -7.01
N GLN A 35 -10.35 -3.76 -7.75
CA GLN A 35 -10.49 -3.80 -9.20
C GLN A 35 -9.40 -4.67 -9.81
N GLN A 36 -9.78 -5.55 -10.75
CA GLN A 36 -8.81 -6.39 -11.45
C GLN A 36 -8.02 -5.56 -12.46
N THR A 37 -6.70 -5.57 -12.30
CA THR A 37 -5.73 -4.90 -13.16
C THR A 37 -4.52 -5.80 -13.36
N LEU A 38 -3.45 -5.29 -13.98
CA LEU A 38 -2.19 -6.04 -14.11
C LEU A 38 -1.53 -6.32 -12.75
N LEU A 39 -1.83 -5.52 -11.72
CA LEU A 39 -1.40 -5.81 -10.35
C LEU A 39 -2.40 -6.77 -9.68
N PRO A 40 -1.96 -7.98 -9.30
CA PRO A 40 -2.79 -8.88 -8.50
C PRO A 40 -3.18 -8.23 -7.17
N THR A 41 -4.36 -8.57 -6.67
CA THR A 41 -4.86 -8.02 -5.40
C THR A 41 -3.89 -8.28 -4.25
N TYR A 42 -3.25 -9.46 -4.19
CA TYR A 42 -2.29 -9.77 -3.13
C TYR A 42 -1.05 -8.87 -3.17
N ILE A 43 -0.62 -8.42 -4.34
CA ILE A 43 0.48 -7.46 -4.49
C ILE A 43 0.04 -6.07 -4.04
N LYS A 44 -1.18 -5.65 -4.36
CA LYS A 44 -1.74 -4.38 -3.85
C LYS A 44 -1.77 -4.36 -2.32
N GLU A 45 -2.20 -5.46 -1.70
CA GLU A 45 -2.18 -5.62 -0.24
C GLU A 45 -0.77 -5.62 0.32
N MET A 46 0.17 -6.25 -0.36
CA MET A 46 1.58 -6.27 0.03
C MET A 46 2.20 -4.86 -0.01
N ILE A 47 1.93 -4.09 -1.06
CA ILE A 47 2.38 -2.68 -1.15
C ILE A 47 1.81 -1.89 0.03
N PHE A 48 0.53 -2.03 0.30
CA PHE A 48 -0.13 -1.31 1.41
C PHE A 48 0.50 -1.69 2.76
N ALA A 49 0.73 -2.97 3.00
CA ALA A 49 1.39 -3.47 4.21
C ALA A 49 2.83 -2.93 4.34
N TYR A 50 3.58 -2.98 3.25
CA TYR A 50 4.96 -2.51 3.19
C TYR A 50 5.07 -1.02 3.54
N ILE A 51 4.27 -0.18 2.89
CA ILE A 51 4.23 1.26 3.16
C ILE A 51 3.79 1.55 4.60
N SER A 52 2.78 0.84 5.08
CA SER A 52 2.31 1.00 6.46
C SER A 52 3.39 0.67 7.49
N GLY A 53 4.19 -0.37 7.23
CA GLY A 53 5.34 -0.73 8.07
C GLY A 53 6.41 0.37 8.06
N LEU A 54 6.76 0.92 6.90
CA LEU A 54 7.70 2.03 6.78
C LEU A 54 7.22 3.27 7.55
N ASN A 55 5.91 3.52 7.56
CA ASN A 55 5.30 4.65 8.25
C ASN A 55 5.01 4.38 9.74
N GLY A 56 5.37 3.21 10.25
CA GLY A 56 5.21 2.86 11.66
C GLY A 56 3.79 2.46 12.09
N CYS A 57 2.86 2.25 11.15
CA CYS A 57 1.52 1.74 11.47
C CYS A 57 1.51 0.21 11.53
N GLN A 58 1.84 -0.35 12.70
CA GLN A 58 1.92 -1.80 12.87
C GLN A 58 0.57 -2.49 12.65
N TYR A 59 -0.52 -1.88 13.07
CA TYR A 59 -1.87 -2.39 12.86
C TYR A 59 -2.22 -2.50 11.37
N CYS A 60 -2.02 -1.43 10.61
CA CYS A 60 -2.27 -1.43 9.17
C CYS A 60 -1.37 -2.45 8.45
N LYS A 61 -0.07 -2.50 8.82
CA LYS A 61 0.86 -3.47 8.28
C LYS A 61 0.36 -4.90 8.46
N ASN A 62 -0.01 -5.26 9.68
CA ASN A 62 -0.42 -6.64 9.99
C ASN A 62 -1.69 -7.06 9.27
N ILE A 63 -2.70 -6.19 9.21
CA ILE A 63 -3.96 -6.49 8.52
C ILE A 63 -3.72 -6.76 7.04
N HIS A 64 -3.03 -5.87 6.35
CA HIS A 64 -2.80 -5.99 4.91
C HIS A 64 -1.84 -7.13 4.58
N ALA A 65 -0.83 -7.39 5.42
CA ALA A 65 0.04 -8.55 5.27
C ALA A 65 -0.73 -9.86 5.38
N GLU A 66 -1.64 -9.98 6.35
CA GLU A 66 -2.48 -11.17 6.50
C GLU A 66 -3.43 -11.38 5.31
N ILE A 67 -4.01 -10.31 4.79
CA ILE A 67 -4.86 -10.40 3.59
C ILE A 67 -4.03 -10.85 2.38
N SER A 68 -2.85 -10.28 2.19
CA SER A 68 -1.93 -10.68 1.11
C SER A 68 -1.60 -12.17 1.17
N LYS A 69 -1.20 -12.67 2.33
CA LYS A 69 -0.89 -14.09 2.54
C LYS A 69 -2.07 -14.99 2.25
N LYS A 70 -3.26 -14.64 2.71
CA LYS A 70 -4.49 -15.42 2.46
C LYS A 70 -4.82 -15.50 0.97
N LEU A 71 -4.61 -14.43 0.24
CA LEU A 71 -4.87 -14.39 -1.21
C LEU A 71 -3.86 -15.22 -2.00
N LEU A 72 -2.60 -15.25 -1.57
CA LEU A 72 -1.56 -16.07 -2.20
C LEU A 72 -1.73 -17.57 -1.95
N ARG A 73 -2.34 -17.94 -0.83
CA ARG A 73 -2.40 -19.35 -0.35
C ARG A 73 -1.01 -19.98 -0.15
N ASP A 74 0.04 -19.18 -0.10
CA ASP A 74 1.41 -19.62 0.12
C ASP A 74 1.93 -19.04 1.44
N ALA A 75 2.35 -19.92 2.35
CA ALA A 75 2.73 -19.56 3.71
C ALA A 75 4.20 -19.10 3.85
N ASN A 76 4.96 -19.05 2.73
CA ASN A 76 6.41 -18.88 2.76
C ASN A 76 6.89 -17.48 2.36
N GLU A 77 6.02 -16.48 2.27
CA GLU A 77 6.46 -15.12 1.99
C GLU A 77 7.20 -14.51 3.16
N GLU A 78 8.44 -14.13 2.92
CA GLU A 78 9.19 -13.30 3.86
C GLU A 78 8.68 -11.86 3.84
N ASP A 79 8.81 -11.17 4.98
CA ASP A 79 8.43 -9.77 5.11
C ASP A 79 9.34 -8.89 4.23
N PRO A 80 8.82 -8.22 3.18
CA PRO A 80 9.63 -7.39 2.30
C PRO A 80 10.25 -6.17 2.99
N LEU A 81 9.80 -5.81 4.20
CA LEU A 81 10.44 -4.76 4.99
C LEU A 81 11.86 -5.11 5.41
N LEU A 82 12.16 -6.40 5.56
CA LEU A 82 13.48 -6.84 6.00
C LEU A 82 14.50 -6.75 4.86
N ASP A 83 14.14 -7.24 3.68
CA ASP A 83 15.02 -7.21 2.52
C ASP A 83 14.23 -7.53 1.24
N ILE A 84 13.96 -6.52 0.42
CA ILE A 84 13.23 -6.69 -0.84
C ILE A 84 13.96 -7.62 -1.80
N GLU A 85 15.29 -7.54 -1.86
CA GLU A 85 16.09 -8.34 -2.81
C GLU A 85 15.99 -9.84 -2.52
N ASN A 86 15.95 -10.22 -1.25
CA ASN A 86 15.89 -11.61 -0.81
C ASN A 86 14.47 -12.05 -0.40
N ALA A 87 13.47 -11.16 -0.56
CA ALA A 87 12.08 -11.53 -0.26
C ALA A 87 11.61 -12.67 -1.15
N GLY A 88 10.81 -13.56 -0.59
CA GLY A 88 10.26 -14.74 -1.28
C GLY A 88 9.15 -14.42 -2.27
N ILE A 89 9.26 -13.32 -3.02
CA ILE A 89 8.32 -12.87 -4.05
C ILE A 89 8.92 -13.02 -5.43
N GLU A 90 8.07 -13.06 -6.46
CA GLU A 90 8.54 -13.10 -7.84
C GLU A 90 9.36 -11.85 -8.18
N GLU A 91 10.44 -12.03 -8.95
CA GLU A 91 11.37 -10.96 -9.32
C GLU A 91 10.69 -9.74 -9.94
N LYS A 92 9.64 -9.97 -10.73
CA LYS A 92 8.89 -8.87 -11.39
C LYS A 92 8.21 -7.89 -10.43
N TYR A 93 7.96 -8.30 -9.19
CA TYR A 93 7.32 -7.45 -8.18
C TYR A 93 8.32 -6.67 -7.31
N LYS A 94 9.59 -7.05 -7.30
CA LYS A 94 10.61 -6.35 -6.53
C LYS A 94 10.77 -4.88 -6.93
N PRO A 95 10.86 -4.54 -8.24
CA PRO A 95 10.91 -3.13 -8.66
C PRO A 95 9.67 -2.33 -8.24
N ILE A 96 8.50 -2.98 -8.16
CA ILE A 96 7.26 -2.35 -7.70
C ILE A 96 7.38 -1.91 -6.24
N LEU A 97 7.87 -2.79 -5.36
CA LEU A 97 8.10 -2.44 -3.95
C LEU A 97 9.18 -1.37 -3.79
N LYS A 98 10.24 -1.41 -4.58
CA LYS A 98 11.29 -0.37 -4.58
C LYS A 98 10.75 0.99 -5.02
N LEU A 99 9.91 1.01 -6.05
CA LEU A 99 9.25 2.23 -6.51
C LEU A 99 8.30 2.77 -5.42
N ALA A 100 7.51 1.90 -4.81
CA ALA A 100 6.62 2.26 -3.70
C ALA A 100 7.41 2.87 -2.53
N HIS A 101 8.56 2.31 -2.18
CA HIS A 101 9.45 2.85 -1.16
C HIS A 101 9.85 4.31 -1.48
N LYS A 102 10.29 4.57 -2.70
CA LYS A 102 10.68 5.92 -3.14
C LYS A 102 9.51 6.89 -3.16
N VAL A 103 8.35 6.46 -3.66
CA VAL A 103 7.11 7.28 -3.63
C VAL A 103 6.77 7.69 -2.20
N ASN A 104 6.87 6.76 -1.27
CA ASN A 104 6.54 7.02 0.13
C ASN A 104 7.56 7.95 0.81
N ALA A 105 8.84 7.81 0.49
CA ALA A 105 9.91 8.60 1.10
C ALA A 105 9.98 10.02 0.51
N ASP A 106 10.06 10.11 -0.80
CA ASP A 106 10.09 11.37 -1.55
C ASP A 106 9.76 11.11 -3.02
N ILE A 107 8.55 11.45 -3.44
CA ILE A 107 8.11 11.28 -4.83
C ILE A 107 9.01 12.01 -5.84
N LYS A 108 9.68 13.07 -5.44
CA LYS A 108 10.60 13.82 -6.30
C LYS A 108 11.91 13.08 -6.56
N SER A 109 12.22 12.06 -5.77
CA SER A 109 13.42 11.23 -5.95
C SER A 109 13.28 10.17 -7.06
N ILE A 110 12.09 10.00 -7.63
CA ILE A 110 11.83 9.02 -8.67
C ILE A 110 12.55 9.45 -9.95
N ALA A 111 13.35 8.53 -10.51
CA ALA A 111 14.01 8.69 -11.80
C ALA A 111 13.33 7.81 -12.86
N ASP A 112 13.61 8.09 -14.13
CA ASP A 112 13.08 7.30 -15.24
C ASP A 112 13.47 5.82 -15.12
N GLU A 113 14.68 5.53 -14.63
CA GLU A 113 15.14 4.16 -14.39
C GLU A 113 14.28 3.38 -13.41
N ASP A 114 13.74 4.04 -12.39
CA ASP A 114 12.88 3.39 -11.41
C ASP A 114 11.57 2.92 -12.06
N VAL A 115 11.03 3.72 -12.96
CA VAL A 115 9.83 3.41 -13.75
C VAL A 115 10.16 2.33 -14.79
N ASP A 116 11.25 2.48 -15.51
CA ASP A 116 11.68 1.52 -16.55
C ASP A 116 11.88 0.12 -15.98
N GLN A 117 12.40 0.00 -14.77
CA GLN A 117 12.56 -1.30 -14.10
C GLN A 117 11.23 -2.01 -13.84
N VAL A 118 10.16 -1.27 -13.64
CA VAL A 118 8.81 -1.84 -13.53
C VAL A 118 8.28 -2.21 -14.93
N LEU A 119 8.37 -1.29 -15.87
CA LEU A 119 7.80 -1.47 -17.22
C LEU A 119 8.46 -2.61 -18.00
N GLN A 120 9.74 -2.91 -17.77
CA GLN A 120 10.45 -4.01 -18.46
C GLN A 120 9.84 -5.40 -18.22
N TYR A 121 9.06 -5.57 -17.15
CA TYR A 121 8.40 -6.84 -16.84
C TYR A 121 7.00 -6.99 -17.49
N GLY A 122 6.63 -6.07 -18.39
CA GLY A 122 5.35 -6.10 -19.09
C GLY A 122 4.23 -5.34 -18.39
N PHE A 123 4.53 -4.62 -17.32
CA PHE A 123 3.60 -3.67 -16.70
C PHE A 123 3.51 -2.39 -17.53
N ASP A 124 2.42 -1.66 -17.37
CA ASP A 124 2.16 -0.40 -18.08
C ASP A 124 2.13 0.81 -17.12
N GLU A 125 1.91 1.99 -17.69
CA GLU A 125 1.83 3.24 -16.91
C GLU A 125 0.66 3.25 -15.92
N GLN A 126 -0.39 2.47 -16.18
CA GLN A 126 -1.49 2.31 -15.20
C GLN A 126 -0.99 1.69 -13.91
N VAL A 127 -0.10 0.71 -13.98
CA VAL A 127 0.52 0.10 -12.80
C VAL A 127 1.32 1.15 -11.99
N ILE A 128 2.04 2.03 -12.66
CA ILE A 128 2.76 3.12 -11.98
C ILE A 128 1.77 4.03 -11.23
N SER A 129 0.68 4.41 -11.89
CA SER A 129 -0.39 5.20 -11.27
C SER A 129 -1.02 4.48 -10.05
N GLU A 130 -1.26 3.17 -10.16
CA GLU A 130 -1.77 2.37 -9.04
C GLU A 130 -0.81 2.33 -7.85
N ILE A 131 0.49 2.15 -8.10
CA ILE A 131 1.50 2.17 -7.03
C ILE A 131 1.46 3.50 -6.28
N ILE A 132 1.45 4.61 -7.00
CA ILE A 132 1.38 5.95 -6.41
C ILE A 132 0.09 6.11 -5.59
N SER A 133 -1.03 5.68 -6.14
CA SER A 133 -2.34 5.78 -5.49
C SER A 133 -2.42 4.93 -4.22
N ILE A 134 -1.87 3.71 -4.24
CA ILE A 134 -1.82 2.83 -3.06
C ILE A 134 -0.95 3.46 -1.97
N CYS A 135 0.21 4.01 -2.33
CA CYS A 135 1.08 4.71 -1.39
C CYS A 135 0.34 5.90 -0.73
N GLY A 136 -0.36 6.71 -1.53
CA GLY A 136 -1.13 7.84 -1.02
C GLY A 136 -2.27 7.41 -0.09
N ALA A 137 -3.00 6.36 -0.44
CA ALA A 137 -4.06 5.80 0.38
C ALA A 137 -3.51 5.23 1.70
N ALA A 138 -2.38 4.50 1.64
CA ALA A 138 -1.72 3.99 2.83
C ALA A 138 -1.25 5.12 3.75
N GLN A 139 -0.62 6.16 3.21
CA GLN A 139 -0.20 7.33 3.98
C GLN A 139 -1.38 7.99 4.69
N PHE A 140 -2.50 8.19 3.99
CA PHE A 140 -3.72 8.73 4.60
C PHE A 140 -4.19 7.85 5.77
N MET A 141 -4.31 6.55 5.55
CA MET A 141 -4.74 5.60 6.59
C MET A 141 -3.76 5.53 7.76
N ASN A 142 -2.46 5.66 7.50
CA ASN A 142 -1.43 5.59 8.53
C ASN A 142 -1.38 6.84 9.43
N THR A 143 -1.93 7.98 8.98
CA THR A 143 -1.97 9.23 9.76
C THR A 143 -3.16 9.33 10.68
N VAL A 144 -4.12 8.47 10.54
CA VAL A 144 -5.34 8.43 11.31
C VAL A 144 -5.28 7.31 12.33
#